data_0e89ac3f10c9c140cac775583f31dd48
#
_entry.id   0e89ac3f10c9c140cac775583f31dd48
#
_cell.length_a   1.000
_cell.length_b   1.000
_cell.length_c   1.000
_cell.angle_alpha   90.00
_cell.angle_beta   90.00
_cell.angle_gamma   90.00
#
_symmetry.space_group_name_H-M   'P 1'
#
loop_
_entity.id
_entity.type
_entity.pdbx_description
1 polymer ?
#
loop_
_entity_poly.entity_id
_entity_poly.type
_entity_poly.pdbx_seq_one_letter_code
_entity_poly.pdbx_strand_id
1 'polypeptide(L)'
;MPQYMLLIYNPADAGEPTPEQLQEIGSRYDAYTQTLVDAGVLVGGDALERVDTATTVRERDGQTQFTDGPFAETKEFLAGYYLLNCPDLDTALDHASRLPAVGFGGSVEVRPVWDRTGPMAAGRQQVAQA
;
A
#
# COMPACT_ATOMS: atom_id res chain seq x y z
N MET A 1 5.87 -13.00 -15.17
CA MET A 1 5.61 -11.56 -15.15
C MET A 1 5.96 -11.01 -13.79
N PRO A 2 6.68 -9.89 -13.70
CA PRO A 2 7.03 -9.31 -12.40
C PRO A 2 5.80 -8.93 -11.59
N GLN A 3 5.96 -8.97 -10.28
CA GLN A 3 4.93 -8.54 -9.35
C GLN A 3 5.36 -7.26 -8.65
N TYR A 4 4.40 -6.41 -8.36
CA TYR A 4 4.62 -5.15 -7.66
C TYR A 4 3.62 -5.02 -6.52
N MET A 5 4.13 -4.61 -5.37
CA MET A 5 3.31 -4.31 -4.22
C MET A 5 3.02 -2.82 -4.21
N LEU A 6 1.76 -2.46 -4.12
CA LEU A 6 1.31 -1.09 -3.93
C LEU A 6 0.93 -0.93 -2.47
N LEU A 7 1.74 -0.20 -1.72
CA LEU A 7 1.54 0.02 -0.29
C LEU A 7 0.88 1.37 -0.07
N ILE A 8 -0.29 1.36 0.55
CA ILE A 8 -1.13 2.56 0.67
C ILE A 8 -0.94 3.15 2.05
N TYR A 9 -0.54 4.43 2.10
CA TYR A 9 -0.33 5.16 3.34
C TYR A 9 -1.30 6.33 3.43
N ASN A 10 -1.89 6.50 4.61
CA ASN A 10 -2.76 7.63 4.90
C ASN A 10 -2.16 8.50 5.99
N PRO A 11 -2.43 9.82 5.98
CA PRO A 11 -1.96 10.70 7.06
C PRO A 11 -2.58 10.32 8.40
N ALA A 12 -1.75 10.30 9.44
CA ALA A 12 -2.20 9.96 10.78
C ALA A 12 -3.16 11.01 11.37
N ASP A 13 -3.09 12.25 10.87
CA ASP A 13 -3.90 13.37 11.36
C ASP A 13 -5.15 13.63 10.51
N ALA A 14 -5.48 12.75 9.60
CA ALA A 14 -6.63 12.93 8.71
C ALA A 14 -7.98 12.89 9.44
N GLY A 15 -8.01 12.37 10.66
CA GLY A 15 -9.25 12.19 11.41
C GLY A 15 -10.08 11.02 10.90
N GLU A 16 -11.22 10.79 11.55
CA GLU A 16 -12.12 9.74 11.12
C GLU A 16 -13.05 10.25 10.03
N PRO A 17 -13.21 9.50 8.94
CA PRO A 17 -14.17 9.86 7.92
C PRO A 17 -15.61 9.71 8.46
N THR A 18 -16.50 10.56 7.96
CA THR A 18 -17.95 10.41 8.23
C THR A 18 -18.47 9.15 7.53
N PRO A 19 -19.65 8.62 7.94
CA PRO A 19 -20.26 7.49 7.24
C PRO A 19 -20.43 7.72 5.73
N GLU A 20 -20.80 8.95 5.34
CA GLU A 20 -20.95 9.30 3.93
C GLU A 20 -19.60 9.28 3.19
N GLN A 21 -18.55 9.79 3.83
CA GLN A 21 -17.20 9.74 3.27
C GLN A 21 -16.70 8.30 3.13
N LEU A 22 -16.98 7.44 4.12
CA LEU A 22 -16.63 6.02 4.05
C LEU A 22 -17.32 5.34 2.87
N GLN A 23 -18.60 5.66 2.64
CA GLN A 23 -19.35 5.08 1.53
C GLN A 23 -18.76 5.53 0.20
N GLU A 24 -18.43 6.82 0.06
CA GLU A 24 -17.81 7.34 -1.16
C GLU A 24 -16.43 6.74 -1.40
N ILE A 25 -15.60 6.65 -0.38
CA ILE A 25 -14.28 6.04 -0.47
C ILE A 25 -14.40 4.58 -0.88
N GLY A 26 -15.29 3.83 -0.23
CA GLY A 26 -15.53 2.43 -0.57
C GLY A 26 -15.96 2.26 -2.02
N SER A 27 -16.86 3.11 -2.49
CA SER A 27 -17.33 3.08 -3.87
C SER A 27 -16.20 3.35 -4.87
N ARG A 28 -15.32 4.30 -4.57
CA ARG A 28 -14.16 4.60 -5.42
C ARG A 28 -13.16 3.46 -5.45
N TYR A 29 -12.94 2.81 -4.31
CA TYR A 29 -12.05 1.64 -4.26
C TYR A 29 -12.64 0.44 -4.99
N ASP A 30 -13.95 0.24 -4.90
CA ASP A 30 -14.62 -0.82 -5.65
C ASP A 30 -14.44 -0.60 -7.15
N ALA A 31 -14.64 0.62 -7.63
CA ALA A 31 -14.46 0.97 -9.03
C ALA A 31 -12.99 0.80 -9.46
N TYR A 32 -12.06 1.26 -8.63
CA TYR A 32 -10.64 1.14 -8.92
C TYR A 32 -10.21 -0.34 -8.99
N THR A 33 -10.64 -1.14 -8.03
CA THR A 33 -10.36 -2.58 -7.99
C THR A 33 -10.89 -3.25 -9.26
N GLN A 34 -12.08 -2.86 -9.70
CA GLN A 34 -12.64 -3.41 -10.93
C GLN A 34 -11.78 -3.08 -12.15
N THR A 35 -11.18 -1.88 -12.21
CA THR A 35 -10.27 -1.56 -13.31
C THR A 35 -9.04 -2.47 -13.32
N LEU A 36 -8.54 -2.84 -12.15
CA LEU A 36 -7.41 -3.77 -12.04
C LEU A 36 -7.79 -5.18 -12.47
N VAL A 37 -8.99 -5.61 -12.09
CA VAL A 37 -9.53 -6.92 -12.52
C VAL A 37 -9.69 -6.94 -14.04
N ASP A 38 -10.29 -5.90 -14.59
CA ASP A 38 -10.54 -5.81 -16.05
C ASP A 38 -9.23 -5.76 -16.84
N ALA A 39 -8.19 -5.14 -16.27
CA ALA A 39 -6.87 -5.11 -16.89
C ALA A 39 -6.12 -6.44 -16.75
N GLY A 40 -6.62 -7.37 -15.95
CA GLY A 40 -6.00 -8.67 -15.74
C GLY A 40 -4.72 -8.62 -14.90
N VAL A 41 -4.52 -7.57 -14.11
CA VAL A 41 -3.27 -7.38 -13.35
C VAL A 41 -3.41 -7.70 -11.86
N LEU A 42 -4.62 -7.77 -11.33
CA LEU A 42 -4.82 -7.94 -9.91
C LEU A 42 -4.50 -9.36 -9.45
N VAL A 43 -3.57 -9.48 -8.49
CA VAL A 43 -3.27 -10.75 -7.81
C VAL A 43 -4.00 -10.81 -6.47
N GLY A 44 -3.99 -9.71 -5.71
CA GLY A 44 -4.64 -9.64 -4.42
C GLY A 44 -4.54 -8.26 -3.82
N GLY A 45 -5.11 -8.09 -2.66
CA GLY A 45 -5.05 -6.83 -1.93
C GLY A 45 -6.11 -6.80 -0.85
N ASP A 46 -5.85 -6.03 0.20
CA ASP A 46 -6.76 -5.86 1.32
C ASP A 46 -6.59 -4.49 1.95
N ALA A 47 -7.69 -3.96 2.44
CA ALA A 47 -7.65 -2.83 3.36
C ALA A 47 -7.37 -3.34 4.77
N LEU A 48 -6.65 -2.56 5.54
CA LEU A 48 -6.34 -2.90 6.92
C LEU A 48 -7.27 -2.15 7.86
N GLU A 49 -7.52 -2.75 9.03
CA GLU A 49 -8.24 -2.10 10.11
C GLU A 49 -7.45 -0.90 10.63
N ARG A 50 -8.07 -0.11 11.50
CA ARG A 50 -7.44 1.07 12.09
C ARG A 50 -6.14 0.72 12.79
N VAL A 51 -5.20 1.65 12.76
CA VAL A 51 -3.86 1.43 13.32
C VAL A 51 -3.89 1.16 14.82
N ASP A 52 -4.91 1.62 15.55
CA ASP A 52 -5.04 1.35 16.98
C ASP A 52 -5.43 -0.11 17.28
N THR A 53 -5.78 -0.90 16.28
CA THR A 53 -6.00 -2.35 16.42
C THR A 53 -4.71 -3.16 16.27
N ALA A 54 -3.60 -2.51 15.92
CA ALA A 54 -2.35 -3.21 15.65
C ALA A 54 -1.72 -3.74 16.94
N THR A 55 -0.99 -4.84 16.79
CA THR A 55 -0.10 -5.37 17.84
C THR A 55 1.26 -5.58 17.21
N THR A 56 2.28 -5.07 17.86
CA THR A 56 3.66 -5.23 17.39
C THR A 56 4.33 -6.35 18.16
N VAL A 57 4.99 -7.25 17.44
CA VAL A 57 5.72 -8.38 18.02
C VAL A 57 7.21 -8.15 17.79
N ARG A 58 7.99 -8.23 18.85
CA ARG A 58 9.46 -8.10 18.80
C ARG A 58 10.11 -9.15 19.65
N GLU A 59 11.37 -9.41 19.36
CA GLU A 59 12.23 -10.16 20.25
C GLU A 59 13.27 -9.23 20.85
N ARG A 60 13.41 -9.25 22.17
CA ARG A 60 14.46 -8.53 22.89
C ARG A 60 15.06 -9.46 23.92
N ASP A 61 16.40 -9.53 23.94
CA ASP A 61 17.15 -10.34 24.89
C ASP A 61 16.68 -11.81 24.89
N GLY A 62 16.37 -12.35 23.70
CA GLY A 62 15.91 -13.70 23.53
C GLY A 62 14.44 -13.93 23.90
N GLN A 63 13.69 -12.88 24.20
CA GLN A 63 12.27 -12.98 24.60
C GLN A 63 11.37 -12.28 23.63
N THR A 64 10.27 -12.94 23.28
CA THR A 64 9.22 -12.37 22.44
C THR A 64 8.40 -11.37 23.26
N GLN A 65 8.23 -10.18 22.73
CA GLN A 65 7.44 -9.10 23.33
C GLN A 65 6.28 -8.73 22.43
N PHE A 66 5.12 -8.47 23.03
CA PHE A 66 3.94 -8.00 22.34
C PHE A 66 3.60 -6.60 22.87
N THR A 67 3.42 -5.66 21.95
CA THR A 67 3.10 -4.28 22.31
C THR A 67 1.86 -3.87 21.54
N ASP A 68 0.87 -3.30 22.22
CA ASP A 68 -0.31 -2.74 21.56
C ASP A 68 0.10 -1.51 20.74
N GLY A 69 -0.46 -1.42 19.55
CA GLY A 69 -0.21 -0.33 18.66
C GLY A 69 0.81 -0.67 17.58
N PRO A 70 1.05 0.25 16.64
CA PRO A 70 2.01 0.05 15.56
C PRO A 70 3.43 0.09 16.10
N PHE A 71 4.38 -0.50 15.33
CA PHE A 71 5.76 -0.57 15.78
C PHE A 71 6.41 0.82 15.91
N ALA A 72 5.88 1.82 15.25
CA ALA A 72 6.35 3.21 15.33
C ALA A 72 5.19 4.16 15.12
N GLU A 73 5.22 5.30 15.85
CA GLU A 73 4.33 6.41 15.57
C GLU A 73 4.92 7.23 14.44
N THR A 74 4.17 7.36 13.34
CA THR A 74 4.61 8.05 12.15
C THR A 74 3.53 9.04 11.71
N LYS A 75 3.92 9.97 10.83
CA LYS A 75 2.96 10.92 10.24
C LYS A 75 2.00 10.25 9.27
N GLU A 76 2.39 9.11 8.74
CA GLU A 76 1.58 8.29 7.84
C GLU A 76 1.56 6.86 8.36
N PHE A 77 0.47 6.16 8.10
CA PHE A 77 0.35 4.76 8.49
C PHE A 77 -0.12 3.92 7.31
N LEU A 78 0.30 2.66 7.31
CA LEU A 78 -0.09 1.70 6.29
C LEU A 78 -1.58 1.38 6.43
N ALA A 79 -2.35 1.65 5.38
CA ALA A 79 -3.80 1.47 5.38
C ALA A 79 -4.27 0.27 4.56
N GLY A 80 -3.41 -0.25 3.69
CA GLY A 80 -3.78 -1.37 2.83
C GLY A 80 -2.74 -1.60 1.75
N TYR A 81 -3.03 -2.54 0.87
CA TYR A 81 -2.11 -2.88 -0.21
C TYR A 81 -2.85 -3.51 -1.39
N TYR A 82 -2.22 -3.44 -2.55
CA TYR A 82 -2.55 -4.25 -3.72
C TYR A 82 -1.30 -4.98 -4.19
N LEU A 83 -1.47 -6.19 -4.68
CA LEU A 83 -0.42 -6.95 -5.34
C LEU A 83 -0.80 -7.11 -6.81
N LEU A 84 0.06 -6.66 -7.71
CA LEU A 84 -0.20 -6.64 -9.14
C LEU A 84 0.84 -7.42 -9.92
N ASN A 85 0.40 -8.08 -10.99
CA ASN A 85 1.28 -8.56 -12.05
C ASN A 85 1.34 -7.49 -13.13
N CYS A 86 2.51 -6.93 -13.38
CA CYS A 86 2.70 -5.92 -14.42
C CYS A 86 3.97 -6.21 -15.20
N PRO A 87 4.01 -5.92 -16.50
CA PRO A 87 5.21 -6.20 -17.30
C PRO A 87 6.41 -5.38 -16.88
N ASP A 88 6.20 -4.19 -16.32
CA ASP A 88 7.27 -3.29 -15.95
C ASP A 88 6.83 -2.31 -14.86
N LEU A 89 7.79 -1.57 -14.32
CA LEU A 89 7.54 -0.59 -13.28
C LEU A 89 6.63 0.55 -13.77
N ASP A 90 6.81 1.02 -14.98
CA ASP A 90 6.01 2.14 -15.50
C ASP A 90 4.52 1.78 -15.55
N THR A 91 4.18 0.55 -15.91
CA THR A 91 2.79 0.07 -15.89
C THR A 91 2.26 0.05 -14.45
N ALA A 92 3.05 -0.44 -13.51
CA ALA A 92 2.66 -0.44 -12.09
C ALA A 92 2.46 0.98 -11.56
N LEU A 93 3.34 1.91 -11.93
CA LEU A 93 3.22 3.32 -11.52
C LEU A 93 1.97 3.96 -12.12
N ASP A 94 1.63 3.62 -13.34
CA ASP A 94 0.41 4.12 -13.96
C ASP A 94 -0.83 3.69 -13.18
N HIS A 95 -0.92 2.42 -12.80
CA HIS A 95 -2.02 1.95 -11.96
C HIS A 95 -2.01 2.63 -10.59
N ALA A 96 -0.85 2.76 -9.97
CA ALA A 96 -0.72 3.38 -8.65
C ALA A 96 -1.17 4.85 -8.67
N SER A 97 -0.89 5.57 -9.75
CA SER A 97 -1.24 7.00 -9.86
C SER A 97 -2.75 7.24 -9.84
N ARG A 98 -3.55 6.24 -10.16
CA ARG A 98 -5.01 6.34 -10.18
C ARG A 98 -5.65 5.82 -8.90
N LEU A 99 -4.86 5.36 -7.95
CA LEU A 99 -5.36 4.83 -6.68
C LEU A 99 -6.05 5.94 -5.89
N PRO A 100 -7.28 5.69 -5.36
CA PRO A 100 -8.06 6.77 -4.71
C PRO A 100 -7.34 7.52 -3.60
N ALA A 101 -6.50 6.84 -2.80
CA ALA A 101 -5.77 7.49 -1.71
C ALA A 101 -4.94 8.69 -2.17
N VAL A 102 -4.38 8.65 -3.38
CA VAL A 102 -3.55 9.73 -3.91
C VAL A 102 -4.36 11.03 -4.02
N GLY A 103 -5.64 10.92 -4.38
CA GLY A 103 -6.53 12.07 -4.47
C GLY A 103 -7.04 12.58 -3.12
N PHE A 104 -6.85 11.82 -2.05
CA PHE A 104 -7.31 12.18 -0.70
C PHE A 104 -6.16 12.53 0.25
N GLY A 105 -5.00 12.87 -0.27
CA GLY A 105 -3.85 13.26 0.54
C GLY A 105 -3.00 12.09 1.03
N GLY A 106 -3.33 10.87 0.62
CA GLY A 106 -2.51 9.70 0.90
C GLY A 106 -1.38 9.52 -0.10
N SER A 107 -0.59 8.50 0.11
CA SER A 107 0.55 8.15 -0.73
C SER A 107 0.53 6.66 -1.07
N VAL A 108 1.14 6.29 -2.16
CA VAL A 108 1.31 4.90 -2.54
C VAL A 108 2.79 4.64 -2.82
N GLU A 109 3.34 3.70 -2.09
CA GLU A 109 4.71 3.22 -2.33
C GLU A 109 4.64 2.00 -3.23
N VAL A 110 5.34 2.03 -4.35
CA VAL A 110 5.37 0.92 -5.31
C VAL A 110 6.71 0.22 -5.17
N ARG A 111 6.68 -1.07 -4.85
CA ARG A 111 7.91 -1.86 -4.68
C ARG A 111 7.81 -3.16 -5.47
N PRO A 112 8.85 -3.49 -6.26
CA PRO A 112 8.88 -4.81 -6.89
C PRO A 112 8.95 -5.88 -5.83
N VAL A 113 8.21 -6.95 -6.05
CA VAL A 113 8.32 -8.13 -5.20
C VAL A 113 9.58 -8.90 -5.62
N TRP A 114 10.42 -9.23 -4.65
CA TRP A 114 11.64 -9.95 -4.94
C TRP A 114 11.34 -11.38 -5.37
N ASP A 115 11.73 -11.71 -6.59
CA ASP A 115 11.79 -13.10 -7.04
C ASP A 115 13.08 -13.71 -6.49
N ARG A 116 12.94 -14.57 -5.49
CA ARG A 116 14.07 -15.14 -4.77
C ARG A 116 14.92 -16.07 -5.63
N THR A 117 14.47 -16.40 -6.84
CA THR A 117 15.24 -17.21 -7.78
C THR A 117 16.18 -16.39 -8.65
N GLY A 118 16.13 -15.05 -8.52
CA GLY A 118 16.96 -14.14 -9.32
C GLY A 118 17.50 -12.98 -8.49
N PRO A 119 18.23 -12.08 -9.13
CA PRO A 119 18.75 -10.89 -8.46
C PRO A 119 17.61 -9.94 -8.10
N MET A 120 17.85 -9.09 -7.11
CA MET A 120 16.90 -8.02 -6.81
C MET A 120 16.77 -7.09 -8.01
N ALA A 121 15.53 -6.60 -8.25
CA ALA A 121 15.30 -5.66 -9.32
C ALA A 121 16.04 -4.35 -9.06
N ALA A 122 16.56 -3.74 -10.14
CA ALA A 122 17.08 -2.39 -10.05
C ALA A 122 15.93 -1.42 -9.85
N GLY A 123 16.16 -0.39 -9.05
CA GLY A 123 15.20 0.67 -8.88
C GLY A 123 15.07 1.49 -10.17
N ARG A 124 14.00 2.29 -10.23
CA ARG A 124 13.84 3.26 -11.31
C ARG A 124 14.96 4.27 -11.21
N GLN A 125 15.66 4.48 -12.33
CA GLN A 125 16.70 5.51 -12.37
C GLN A 125 16.02 6.86 -12.27
N GLN A 126 16.32 7.60 -11.22
CA GLN A 126 15.78 8.92 -11.05
C GLN A 126 16.66 9.94 -11.75
N VAL A 127 16.03 10.74 -12.58
CA VAL A 127 16.62 11.97 -13.02
C VAL A 127 16.74 12.88 -11.79
N ALA A 128 17.82 13.64 -11.70
CA ALA A 128 18.11 14.46 -10.53
C ALA A 128 16.86 15.13 -9.98
N GLN A 129 16.55 14.82 -8.73
CA GLN A 129 15.43 15.43 -8.05
C GLN A 129 15.79 16.85 -7.65
N ALA A 130 14.95 17.73 -8.03
CA ALA A 130 15.10 19.09 -7.58
C ALA A 130 14.81 19.20 -6.09
#